data_e10b868849fef09c5eb8faff6f7ce8c9
#
_entry.id   e10b868849fef09c5eb8faff6f7ce8c9
#
_cell.length_a   1.000
_cell.length_b   1.000
_cell.length_c   1.000
_cell.angle_alpha   90.00
_cell.angle_beta   90.00
_cell.angle_gamma   90.00
#
_symmetry.space_group_name_H-M   'P 1'
#
loop_
_entity.id
_entity.type
_entity.pdbx_description
1 polymer ?
#
loop_
_entity_poly.entity_id
_entity_poly.type
_entity_poly.pdbx_seq_one_letter_code
_entity_poly.pdbx_strand_id
1 'polypeptide(L)'
;MRERVHWALAVGVAAAACLGTTPAAHRTHDRRVITRTEIEAAGVPTAYDGVKRYRSDFLRSRGRTSLIEQSAPYAIVFLDDVEFGTIESLHDIPADQINEIRFYEASEAQTKFGSGRMGGVIAISSRRPSRG
;
A
#
# COMPACT_ATOMS: atom_id res chain seq x y z
N MET A 1 83.10 13.42 6.17
CA MET A 1 83.02 13.42 4.70
C MET A 1 81.85 12.58 4.23
N ARG A 2 80.97 13.24 3.48
CA ARG A 2 79.90 12.74 2.63
C ARG A 2 78.70 12.02 3.37
N GLU A 3 77.88 12.88 3.65
CA GLU A 3 76.42 12.85 3.76
C GLU A 3 75.77 11.94 2.72
N ARG A 4 75.01 10.98 3.16
CA ARG A 4 73.98 10.34 2.32
C ARG A 4 72.64 10.37 3.06
N VAL A 5 71.90 11.37 2.69
CA VAL A 5 70.51 11.57 3.09
C VAL A 5 69.72 10.51 2.37
N HIS A 6 69.16 9.60 3.14
CA HIS A 6 68.13 8.66 2.64
C HIS A 6 66.74 9.26 2.85
N TRP A 7 66.17 9.69 1.79
CA TRP A 7 64.77 10.11 1.75
C TRP A 7 63.89 8.84 1.78
N ALA A 8 63.29 8.57 2.93
CA ALA A 8 62.23 7.58 3.04
C ALA A 8 60.94 8.20 2.58
N LEU A 9 60.49 7.84 1.40
CA LEU A 9 59.14 8.12 0.91
C LEU A 9 58.15 7.22 1.63
N ALA A 10 57.46 7.79 2.60
CA ALA A 10 56.28 7.14 3.20
C ALA A 10 55.11 7.27 2.22
N VAL A 11 54.81 6.18 1.53
CA VAL A 11 53.57 6.07 0.73
C VAL A 11 52.44 5.78 1.68
N GLY A 12 51.69 6.82 2.01
CA GLY A 12 50.41 6.69 2.74
C GLY A 12 49.34 6.12 1.82
N VAL A 13 48.96 4.87 2.05
CA VAL A 13 47.80 4.26 1.44
C VAL A 13 46.57 4.81 2.15
N ALA A 14 45.90 5.78 1.57
CA ALA A 14 44.60 6.23 1.98
C ALA A 14 43.55 5.17 1.58
N ALA A 15 43.14 4.33 2.54
CA ALA A 15 42.01 3.47 2.38
C ALA A 15 40.76 4.33 2.36
N ALA A 16 40.24 4.62 1.16
CA ALA A 16 38.91 5.20 0.98
C ALA A 16 37.87 4.16 1.39
N ALA A 17 37.37 4.29 2.62
CA ALA A 17 36.17 3.57 3.06
C ALA A 17 34.97 4.11 2.27
N CYS A 18 34.59 3.41 1.21
CA CYS A 18 33.30 3.60 0.57
C CYS A 18 32.22 3.22 1.59
N LEU A 19 31.72 4.21 2.33
CA LEU A 19 30.45 4.12 3.04
C LEU A 19 29.39 3.90 1.96
N GLY A 20 29.05 2.64 1.72
CA GLY A 20 27.93 2.26 0.90
C GLY A 20 26.67 2.84 1.50
N THR A 21 26.25 3.98 1.00
CA THR A 21 24.93 4.52 1.23
C THR A 21 23.98 3.52 0.57
N THR A 22 23.42 2.61 1.34
CA THR A 22 22.29 1.80 0.91
C THR A 22 21.22 2.78 0.48
N PRO A 23 20.79 2.81 -0.80
CA PRO A 23 19.68 3.64 -1.18
C PRO A 23 18.50 3.15 -0.34
N ALA A 24 18.00 4.02 0.54
CA ALA A 24 16.71 3.79 1.17
C ALA A 24 15.75 3.48 0.02
N ALA A 25 15.28 2.22 -0.02
CA ALA A 25 14.34 1.80 -1.04
C ALA A 25 13.20 2.81 -1.00
N HIS A 26 13.15 3.65 -2.01
CA HIS A 26 12.06 4.58 -2.22
C HIS A 26 10.85 3.67 -2.44
N ARG A 27 10.14 3.34 -1.36
CA ARG A 27 8.89 2.63 -1.44
C ARG A 27 7.98 3.54 -2.24
N THR A 28 7.89 3.27 -3.53
CA THR A 28 6.90 3.89 -4.38
C THR A 28 5.58 3.62 -3.69
N HIS A 29 5.03 4.67 -3.11
CA HIS A 29 3.78 4.61 -2.39
C HIS A 29 2.70 4.21 -3.40
N ASP A 30 2.33 2.93 -3.39
CA ASP A 30 1.32 2.42 -4.31
C ASP A 30 0.00 3.12 -3.99
N ARG A 31 -0.46 3.94 -4.91
CA ARG A 31 -1.70 4.71 -4.75
C ARG A 31 -2.94 3.83 -4.58
N ARG A 32 -2.82 2.54 -4.89
CA ARG A 32 -3.88 1.56 -4.74
C ARG A 32 -3.90 0.89 -3.37
N VAL A 33 -2.92 1.21 -2.52
CA VAL A 33 -2.76 0.59 -1.21
C VAL A 33 -2.81 1.65 -0.12
N ILE A 34 -3.51 1.33 0.96
CA ILE A 34 -3.42 2.02 2.24
C ILE A 34 -2.78 1.03 3.20
N THR A 35 -1.62 1.39 3.68
CA THR A 35 -0.86 0.53 4.58
C THR A 35 -1.35 0.67 6.02
N ARG A 36 -1.04 -0.33 6.83
CA ARG A 36 -1.30 -0.30 8.27
C ARG A 36 -0.75 0.96 8.95
N THR A 37 0.48 1.36 8.61
CA THR A 37 1.11 2.55 9.17
C THR A 37 0.30 3.82 8.89
N GLU A 38 -0.28 3.93 7.69
CA GLU A 38 -1.16 5.07 7.35
C GLU A 38 -2.44 5.05 8.16
N ILE A 39 -3.05 3.87 8.32
CA ILE A 39 -4.30 3.70 9.09
C ILE A 39 -4.07 4.06 10.56
N GLU A 40 -2.98 3.57 11.15
CA GLU A 40 -2.61 3.89 12.54
C GLU A 40 -2.29 5.37 12.71
N ALA A 41 -1.56 5.98 11.78
CA ALA A 41 -1.26 7.42 11.79
C ALA A 41 -2.52 8.29 11.61
N ALA A 42 -3.54 7.77 10.92
CA ALA A 42 -4.81 8.47 10.75
C ALA A 42 -5.60 8.60 12.05
N GLY A 43 -5.49 7.63 12.96
CA GLY A 43 -6.26 7.56 14.20
C GLY A 43 -7.77 7.49 13.96
N VAL A 44 -8.19 6.83 12.87
CA VAL A 44 -9.60 6.72 12.47
C VAL A 44 -10.26 5.49 13.07
N PRO A 45 -11.57 5.51 13.33
CA PRO A 45 -12.25 4.39 13.97
C PRO A 45 -12.56 3.23 13.00
N THR A 46 -12.83 3.53 11.71
CA THR A 46 -13.30 2.53 10.76
C THR A 46 -12.50 2.48 9.46
N ALA A 47 -12.64 1.39 8.70
CA ALA A 47 -12.08 1.27 7.36
C ALA A 47 -12.58 2.38 6.43
N TYR A 48 -13.86 2.73 6.53
CA TYR A 48 -14.46 3.81 5.73
C TYR A 48 -13.73 5.13 5.92
N ASP A 49 -13.50 5.52 7.17
CA ASP A 49 -12.81 6.78 7.49
C ASP A 49 -11.36 6.77 7.01
N GLY A 50 -10.69 5.63 7.09
CA GLY A 50 -9.33 5.45 6.55
C GLY A 50 -9.29 5.62 5.03
N VAL A 51 -10.18 4.98 4.31
CA VAL A 51 -10.30 5.12 2.86
C VAL A 51 -10.67 6.56 2.47
N LYS A 52 -11.65 7.13 3.13
CA LYS A 52 -12.10 8.51 2.90
C LYS A 52 -10.96 9.52 3.08
N ARG A 53 -10.11 9.31 4.08
CA ARG A 53 -8.99 10.20 4.39
C ARG A 53 -7.85 10.12 3.38
N TYR A 54 -7.45 8.91 2.98
CA TYR A 54 -6.27 8.71 2.16
C TYR A 54 -6.57 8.46 0.68
N ARG A 55 -7.70 7.82 0.36
CA ARG A 55 -8.06 7.37 -0.98
C ARG A 55 -9.56 7.48 -1.22
N SER A 56 -10.11 8.68 -1.09
CA SER A 56 -11.54 8.93 -1.29
C SER A 56 -12.05 8.53 -2.68
N ASP A 57 -11.14 8.39 -3.64
CA ASP A 57 -11.44 7.92 -4.98
C ASP A 57 -11.89 6.46 -5.02
N PHE A 58 -11.52 5.63 -4.03
CA PHE A 58 -12.02 4.24 -3.93
C PHE A 58 -13.53 4.18 -3.64
N LEU A 59 -14.06 5.22 -3.02
CA LEU A 59 -15.47 5.31 -2.67
C LEU A 59 -16.36 5.84 -3.80
N ARG A 60 -15.76 6.24 -4.93
CA ARG A 60 -16.51 6.77 -6.06
C ARG A 60 -17.05 5.66 -6.92
N SER A 61 -18.24 5.87 -7.48
CA SER A 61 -18.73 5.00 -8.54
C SER A 61 -17.87 5.15 -9.79
N ARG A 62 -17.54 4.04 -10.44
CA ARG A 62 -16.65 3.99 -11.60
C ARG A 62 -17.40 3.52 -12.81
N GLY A 63 -17.65 4.47 -13.71
CA GLY A 63 -18.16 4.20 -15.05
C GLY A 63 -19.69 4.00 -15.14
N ARG A 64 -20.22 4.33 -16.31
CA ARG A 64 -21.55 3.92 -16.74
C ARG A 64 -21.35 2.71 -17.63
N THR A 65 -21.71 1.54 -17.15
CA THR A 65 -21.49 0.30 -17.91
C THR A 65 -22.65 -0.08 -18.84
N SER A 66 -23.82 0.53 -18.68
CA SER A 66 -24.96 0.25 -19.56
C SER A 66 -25.96 1.38 -19.55
N LEU A 67 -26.61 1.61 -20.68
CA LEU A 67 -27.80 2.49 -20.82
C LEU A 67 -29.02 1.88 -20.13
N ILE A 68 -28.96 0.60 -19.74
CA ILE A 68 -30.05 -0.15 -19.14
C ILE A 68 -29.92 -0.18 -17.60
N GLU A 69 -28.70 -0.18 -17.10
CA GLU A 69 -28.41 -0.17 -15.68
C GLU A 69 -28.14 1.25 -15.21
N GLN A 70 -29.13 1.87 -14.59
CA GLN A 70 -29.05 3.28 -14.14
C GLN A 70 -28.14 3.47 -12.91
N SER A 71 -27.65 2.40 -12.30
CA SER A 71 -26.77 2.44 -11.14
C SER A 71 -25.33 2.37 -11.59
N ALA A 72 -24.56 3.43 -11.34
CA ALA A 72 -23.12 3.39 -11.55
C ALA A 72 -22.50 2.38 -10.56
N PRO A 73 -21.67 1.43 -11.03
CA PRO A 73 -21.15 0.39 -10.16
C PRO A 73 -20.17 0.96 -9.13
N TYR A 74 -20.45 0.70 -7.88
CA TYR A 74 -19.51 0.93 -6.79
C TYR A 74 -18.60 -0.29 -6.60
N ALA A 75 -17.47 -0.08 -5.96
CA ALA A 75 -16.60 -1.18 -5.58
C ALA A 75 -17.31 -2.11 -4.56
N ILE A 76 -16.97 -3.40 -4.65
CA ILE A 76 -17.42 -4.40 -3.68
C ILE A 76 -16.29 -4.59 -2.66
N VAL A 77 -16.67 -4.78 -1.40
CA VAL A 77 -15.73 -4.96 -0.29
C VAL A 77 -15.49 -6.45 -0.05
N PHE A 78 -14.23 -6.82 0.01
CA PHE A 78 -13.76 -8.15 0.40
C PHE A 78 -12.94 -8.03 1.69
N LEU A 79 -13.19 -8.94 2.62
CA LEU A 79 -12.42 -9.08 3.85
C LEU A 79 -11.78 -10.47 3.86
N ASP A 80 -10.44 -10.52 3.89
CA ASP A 80 -9.66 -11.76 3.82
C ASP A 80 -10.10 -12.70 2.68
N ASP A 81 -10.24 -12.12 1.47
CA ASP A 81 -10.66 -12.78 0.24
C ASP A 81 -12.13 -13.31 0.22
N VAL A 82 -12.92 -12.97 1.23
CA VAL A 82 -14.35 -13.27 1.30
C VAL A 82 -15.16 -12.01 1.00
N GLU A 83 -16.16 -12.11 0.15
CA GLU A 83 -17.08 -10.99 -0.12
C GLU A 83 -17.80 -10.57 1.16
N PHE A 84 -17.58 -9.34 1.57
CA PHE A 84 -18.14 -8.80 2.81
C PHE A 84 -19.39 -7.95 2.57
N GLY A 85 -19.41 -7.20 1.46
CA GLY A 85 -20.55 -6.39 1.11
C GLY A 85 -20.23 -5.21 0.20
N THR A 86 -21.04 -4.17 0.32
CA THR A 86 -20.89 -2.91 -0.41
C THR A 86 -19.95 -1.93 0.31
N ILE A 87 -19.73 -0.76 -0.26
CA ILE A 87 -18.93 0.32 0.36
C ILE A 87 -19.41 0.65 1.77
N GLU A 88 -20.70 0.58 2.03
CA GLU A 88 -21.31 0.88 3.34
C GLU A 88 -20.79 -0.06 4.43
N SER A 89 -20.48 -1.31 4.07
CA SER A 89 -19.94 -2.29 5.01
C SER A 89 -18.53 -1.94 5.55
N LEU A 90 -17.84 -0.99 4.93
CA LEU A 90 -16.57 -0.45 5.46
C LEU A 90 -16.72 0.22 6.83
N HIS A 91 -17.93 0.67 7.18
CA HIS A 91 -18.23 1.24 8.51
C HIS A 91 -18.20 0.19 9.62
N ASP A 92 -18.45 -1.07 9.28
CA ASP A 92 -18.50 -2.19 10.22
C ASP A 92 -17.13 -2.80 10.50
N ILE A 93 -16.09 -2.37 9.77
CA ILE A 93 -14.72 -2.89 9.90
C ILE A 93 -13.89 -1.92 10.73
N PRO A 94 -13.52 -2.29 11.99
CA PRO A 94 -12.69 -1.44 12.84
C PRO A 94 -11.28 -1.26 12.26
N ALA A 95 -10.78 -0.03 12.29
CA ALA A 95 -9.48 0.32 11.71
C ALA A 95 -8.29 -0.39 12.38
N ASP A 96 -8.39 -0.69 13.67
CA ASP A 96 -7.36 -1.38 14.46
C ASP A 96 -7.15 -2.84 14.04
N GLN A 97 -8.16 -3.45 13.42
CA GLN A 97 -8.09 -4.82 12.91
C GLN A 97 -7.51 -4.93 11.50
N ILE A 98 -7.27 -3.81 10.83
CA ILE A 98 -6.82 -3.77 9.44
C ILE A 98 -5.30 -3.83 9.38
N ASN A 99 -4.78 -4.68 8.48
CA ASN A 99 -3.39 -4.73 8.11
C ASN A 99 -3.11 -3.92 6.83
N GLU A 100 -3.96 -4.07 5.81
CA GLU A 100 -3.83 -3.39 4.53
C GLU A 100 -5.20 -3.25 3.86
N ILE A 101 -5.41 -2.15 3.14
CA ILE A 101 -6.54 -1.97 2.24
C ILE A 101 -5.98 -1.79 0.83
N ARG A 102 -6.43 -2.60 -0.12
CA ARG A 102 -5.99 -2.55 -1.51
C ARG A 102 -7.18 -2.41 -2.46
N PHE A 103 -7.05 -1.51 -3.43
CA PHE A 103 -8.02 -1.36 -4.48
C PHE A 103 -7.60 -2.12 -5.74
N TYR A 104 -8.52 -2.90 -6.29
CA TYR A 104 -8.39 -3.58 -7.57
C TYR A 104 -9.33 -2.95 -8.59
N GLU A 105 -8.77 -2.54 -9.73
CA GLU A 105 -9.57 -2.06 -10.86
C GLU A 105 -10.45 -3.17 -11.42
N ALA A 106 -11.52 -2.81 -12.16
CA ALA A 106 -12.50 -3.76 -12.67
C ALA A 106 -11.89 -4.97 -13.40
N SER A 107 -10.88 -4.77 -14.24
CA SER A 107 -10.22 -5.86 -14.97
C SER A 107 -9.45 -6.82 -14.06
N GLU A 108 -8.70 -6.29 -13.11
CA GLU A 108 -7.96 -7.08 -12.13
C GLU A 108 -8.92 -7.78 -11.15
N ALA A 109 -9.98 -7.06 -10.74
CA ALA A 109 -11.00 -7.56 -9.84
C ALA A 109 -11.75 -8.75 -10.44
N GLN A 110 -12.11 -8.68 -11.72
CA GLN A 110 -12.76 -9.81 -12.41
C GLN A 110 -11.85 -11.02 -12.54
N THR A 111 -10.56 -10.82 -12.75
CA THR A 111 -9.59 -11.91 -12.85
C THR A 111 -9.38 -12.59 -11.49
N LYS A 112 -9.31 -11.83 -10.41
CA LYS A 112 -9.00 -12.35 -9.07
C LYS A 112 -10.23 -12.82 -8.31
N PHE A 113 -11.34 -12.09 -8.39
CA PHE A 113 -12.55 -12.29 -7.57
C PHE A 113 -13.77 -12.74 -8.38
N GLY A 114 -13.61 -12.97 -9.68
CA GLY A 114 -14.69 -13.40 -10.57
C GLY A 114 -15.46 -12.25 -11.24
N SER A 115 -16.38 -12.63 -12.13
CA SER A 115 -17.18 -11.69 -12.92
C SER A 115 -18.13 -10.85 -12.07
N GLY A 116 -18.62 -9.74 -12.64
CA GLY A 116 -19.57 -8.85 -11.98
C GLY A 116 -18.93 -7.76 -11.11
N ARG A 117 -17.62 -7.57 -11.19
CA ARG A 117 -16.86 -6.59 -10.41
C ARG A 117 -16.55 -5.31 -11.18
N MET A 118 -17.55 -4.77 -11.88
CA MET A 118 -17.38 -3.61 -12.79
C MET A 118 -16.97 -2.32 -12.06
N GLY A 119 -17.33 -2.18 -10.79
CA GLY A 119 -16.90 -1.05 -9.94
C GLY A 119 -15.51 -1.23 -9.31
N GLY A 120 -14.86 -2.38 -9.52
CA GLY A 120 -13.65 -2.77 -8.83
C GLY A 120 -13.91 -3.45 -7.49
N VAL A 121 -12.83 -3.72 -6.76
CA VAL A 121 -12.88 -4.37 -5.44
C VAL A 121 -11.99 -3.62 -4.46
N ILE A 122 -12.52 -3.35 -3.27
CA ILE A 122 -11.75 -2.92 -2.11
C ILE A 122 -11.47 -4.17 -1.27
N ALA A 123 -10.25 -4.68 -1.34
CA ALA A 123 -9.82 -5.84 -0.57
C ALA A 123 -9.13 -5.40 0.72
N ILE A 124 -9.63 -5.88 1.84
CA ILE A 124 -9.09 -5.62 3.17
C ILE A 124 -8.47 -6.91 3.68
N SER A 125 -7.22 -6.85 4.09
CA SER A 125 -6.61 -7.92 4.86
C SER A 125 -6.64 -7.57 6.34
N SER A 126 -7.17 -8.50 7.13
CA SER A 126 -7.23 -8.34 8.57
C SER A 126 -5.87 -8.61 9.22
N ARG A 127 -5.70 -8.04 10.40
CA ARG A 127 -4.57 -8.31 11.26
C ARG A 127 -4.77 -9.68 11.90
N ARG A 128 -4.03 -10.68 11.43
CA ARG A 128 -3.98 -11.96 12.14
C ARG A 128 -3.30 -11.76 13.49
N PRO A 129 -3.91 -12.18 14.60
CA PRO A 129 -3.20 -12.21 15.88
C PRO A 129 -1.98 -13.10 15.69
N SER A 130 -0.80 -12.58 15.99
CA SER A 130 0.41 -13.41 16.04
C SER A 130 0.14 -14.52 17.05
N ARG A 131 0.10 -15.77 16.59
CA ARG A 131 0.17 -16.91 17.49
C ARG A 131 1.53 -16.87 18.14
N GLY A 132 1.54 -16.44 19.39
CA GLY A 132 2.70 -16.54 20.26
C GLY A 132 3.03 -17.98 20.57
#